data_2adbad35435de47cf60d57a375818b39
#
_entry.id   2adbad35435de47cf60d57a375818b39
#
_cell.length_a   1.000
_cell.length_b   1.000
_cell.length_c   1.000
_cell.angle_alpha   90.00
_cell.angle_beta   90.00
_cell.angle_gamma   90.00
#
_symmetry.space_group_name_H-M   'P 1'
#
loop_
_entity.id
_entity.type
_entity.pdbx_description
1 polymer ?
#
loop_
_entity_poly.entity_id
_entity_poly.type
_entity_poly.pdbx_seq_one_letter_code
_entity_poly.pdbx_strand_id
1 'polypeptide(L)'
;MRFQDAARDARTVVYAGIQADPLVATTAALLADASVAQRVMARAIMNGETLDPDGWRTTFPTLFADDVADPATPADRTRSEAILACSVQVADRGDEIRNQLRGAIVEALTERLLARRVGAEAVRRERRILFDGVRAEIHPYDVTVERDGTAEAYDCKWGARGINADVLNQLDDARTHAADEDERLTVALVVFDARLSCDVRLARQTAPTDGIGLVSIESLDSLADRR
;
A
#
# COMPACT_ATOMS: atom_id res chain seq x y z
N MET A 1 -20.00 -2.09 15.91
CA MET A 1 -19.18 -1.48 14.82
C MET A 1 -19.97 -1.44 13.51
N ARG A 2 -19.90 -0.35 12.73
CA ARG A 2 -20.55 -0.21 11.41
C ARG A 2 -19.60 0.51 10.43
N PHE A 3 -19.62 0.09 9.16
CA PHE A 3 -18.86 0.72 8.08
C PHE A 3 -19.73 1.71 7.31
N GLN A 4 -19.13 2.83 6.93
CA GLN A 4 -19.77 3.89 6.15
C GLN A 4 -18.83 4.36 5.04
N ASP A 5 -19.37 4.67 3.87
CA ASP A 5 -18.58 5.32 2.80
C ASP A 5 -18.10 6.71 3.27
N ALA A 6 -16.88 7.07 2.88
CA ALA A 6 -16.40 8.42 3.12
C ALA A 6 -17.28 9.46 2.41
N ALA A 7 -17.47 10.60 3.06
CA ALA A 7 -18.18 11.72 2.42
C ALA A 7 -17.38 12.21 1.20
N ARG A 8 -18.07 12.46 0.09
CA ARG A 8 -17.47 13.01 -1.12
C ARG A 8 -17.33 14.52 -0.98
N ASP A 9 -16.12 14.97 -0.74
CA ASP A 9 -15.73 16.39 -0.84
C ASP A 9 -14.92 16.65 -2.13
N ALA A 10 -14.51 17.88 -2.35
CA ALA A 10 -13.75 18.26 -3.54
C ALA A 10 -12.39 17.53 -3.64
N ARG A 11 -11.73 17.25 -2.50
CA ARG A 11 -10.44 16.53 -2.46
C ARG A 11 -10.64 15.06 -2.82
N THR A 12 -11.66 14.43 -2.25
CA THR A 12 -12.03 13.04 -2.53
C THR A 12 -12.36 12.84 -4.01
N VAL A 13 -13.04 13.83 -4.65
CA VAL A 13 -13.35 13.76 -6.09
C VAL A 13 -12.08 13.84 -6.94
N VAL A 14 -11.15 14.75 -6.62
CA VAL A 14 -9.86 14.85 -7.33
C VAL A 14 -9.06 13.57 -7.17
N TYR A 15 -8.95 13.04 -5.94
CA TYR A 15 -8.21 11.82 -5.68
C TYR A 15 -8.83 10.58 -6.33
N ALA A 16 -10.16 10.50 -6.41
CA ALA A 16 -10.83 9.45 -7.16
C ALA A 16 -10.45 9.44 -8.66
N GLY A 17 -10.17 10.61 -9.25
CA GLY A 17 -9.62 10.72 -10.61
C GLY A 17 -8.21 10.11 -10.71
N ILE A 18 -7.36 10.33 -9.70
CA ILE A 18 -6.03 9.70 -9.62
C ILE A 18 -6.14 8.18 -9.45
N GLN A 19 -7.01 7.71 -8.57
CA GLN A 19 -7.25 6.27 -8.36
C GLN A 19 -7.78 5.58 -9.62
N ALA A 20 -8.51 6.31 -10.48
CA ALA A 20 -9.04 5.81 -11.75
C ALA A 20 -8.03 5.87 -12.91
N ASP A 21 -6.83 6.43 -12.72
CA ASP A 21 -5.79 6.45 -13.76
C ASP A 21 -5.41 5.00 -14.11
N PRO A 22 -5.45 4.59 -15.41
CA PRO A 22 -5.08 3.24 -15.83
C PRO A 22 -3.69 2.80 -15.40
N LEU A 23 -2.77 3.76 -15.20
CA LEU A 23 -1.42 3.49 -14.73
C LEU A 23 -1.42 2.94 -13.31
N VAL A 24 -2.34 3.38 -12.43
CA VAL A 24 -2.49 2.85 -11.07
C VAL A 24 -2.86 1.38 -11.10
N ALA A 25 -3.92 1.01 -11.82
CA ALA A 25 -4.39 -0.37 -11.90
C ALA A 25 -3.35 -1.31 -12.55
N THR A 26 -2.69 -0.84 -13.62
CA THR A 26 -1.65 -1.60 -14.33
C THR A 26 -0.44 -1.84 -13.42
N THR A 27 0.06 -0.78 -12.78
CA THR A 27 1.23 -0.88 -11.89
C THR A 27 0.94 -1.78 -10.69
N ALA A 28 -0.21 -1.60 -10.03
CA ALA A 28 -0.63 -2.44 -8.91
C ALA A 28 -0.75 -3.93 -9.31
N ALA A 29 -1.25 -4.21 -10.52
CA ALA A 29 -1.34 -5.58 -11.03
C ALA A 29 0.05 -6.22 -11.21
N LEU A 30 1.00 -5.49 -11.79
CA LEU A 30 2.37 -5.96 -11.97
C LEU A 30 3.08 -6.17 -10.61
N LEU A 31 2.91 -5.24 -9.66
CA LEU A 31 3.53 -5.31 -8.34
C LEU A 31 2.94 -6.42 -7.46
N ALA A 32 1.69 -6.83 -7.69
CA ALA A 32 1.07 -7.92 -6.94
C ALA A 32 1.71 -9.29 -7.21
N ASP A 33 2.31 -9.48 -8.39
CA ASP A 33 3.01 -10.70 -8.78
C ASP A 33 4.55 -10.52 -8.80
N ALA A 34 5.03 -9.36 -8.33
CA ALA A 34 6.43 -9.00 -8.38
C ALA A 34 7.22 -9.59 -7.21
N SER A 35 8.47 -9.96 -7.46
CA SER A 35 9.43 -10.27 -6.40
C SER A 35 9.76 -9.03 -5.56
N VAL A 36 10.35 -9.23 -4.38
CA VAL A 36 10.83 -8.13 -3.53
C VAL A 36 11.80 -7.23 -4.28
N ALA A 37 12.73 -7.80 -5.07
CA ALA A 37 13.70 -7.03 -5.85
C ALA A 37 13.02 -6.15 -6.90
N GLN A 38 11.98 -6.64 -7.58
CA GLN A 38 11.19 -5.87 -8.55
C GLN A 38 10.40 -4.73 -7.87
N ARG A 39 9.84 -4.97 -6.68
CA ARG A 39 9.16 -3.93 -5.88
C ARG A 39 10.13 -2.84 -5.39
N VAL A 40 11.34 -3.24 -4.97
CA VAL A 40 12.41 -2.30 -4.59
C VAL A 40 12.84 -1.46 -5.78
N MET A 41 13.01 -2.05 -6.97
CA MET A 41 13.29 -1.33 -8.20
C MET A 41 12.20 -0.31 -8.52
N ALA A 42 10.92 -0.73 -8.52
CA ALA A 42 9.79 0.16 -8.77
C ALA A 42 9.80 1.37 -7.83
N ARG A 43 10.03 1.12 -6.54
CA ARG A 43 10.13 2.18 -5.53
C ARG A 43 11.31 3.13 -5.80
N ALA A 44 12.47 2.60 -6.16
CA ALA A 44 13.65 3.40 -6.46
C ALA A 44 13.41 4.33 -7.66
N ILE A 45 12.82 3.82 -8.74
CA ILE A 45 12.50 4.58 -9.94
C ILE A 45 11.47 5.70 -9.63
N MET A 46 10.36 5.36 -8.99
CA MET A 46 9.32 6.32 -8.69
C MET A 46 9.75 7.39 -7.67
N ASN A 47 10.80 7.15 -6.88
CA ASN A 47 11.42 8.15 -5.99
C ASN A 47 12.58 8.89 -6.64
N GLY A 48 13.13 8.36 -7.72
CA GLY A 48 14.30 8.91 -8.40
C GLY A 48 13.98 10.15 -9.22
N GLU A 49 15.03 10.84 -9.63
CA GLU A 49 14.98 12.01 -10.50
C GLU A 49 15.31 11.65 -11.95
N THR A 50 15.97 10.50 -12.19
CA THR A 50 16.30 10.05 -13.54
C THR A 50 15.17 9.24 -14.16
N LEU A 51 14.87 9.55 -15.42
CA LEU A 51 13.90 8.85 -16.26
C LEU A 51 14.58 7.91 -17.27
N ASP A 52 15.93 7.74 -17.18
CA ASP A 52 16.70 6.89 -18.09
C ASP A 52 16.50 5.40 -17.78
N PRO A 53 15.81 4.62 -18.66
CA PRO A 53 15.58 3.20 -18.43
C PRO A 53 16.87 2.36 -18.47
N ASP A 54 17.88 2.76 -19.26
CA ASP A 54 19.13 1.99 -19.37
C ASP A 54 19.99 2.15 -18.11
N GLY A 55 19.99 3.35 -17.52
CA GLY A 55 20.59 3.59 -16.21
C GLY A 55 19.96 2.72 -15.13
N TRP A 56 18.64 2.55 -15.15
CA TRP A 56 17.93 1.68 -14.20
C TRP A 56 18.23 0.19 -14.43
N ARG A 57 18.32 -0.28 -15.69
CA ARG A 57 18.75 -1.67 -15.98
C ARG A 57 20.14 -1.96 -15.45
N THR A 58 21.05 -1.01 -15.59
CA THR A 58 22.40 -1.10 -15.05
C THR A 58 22.44 -1.10 -13.53
N THR A 59 21.51 -0.36 -12.87
CA THR A 59 21.41 -0.29 -11.41
C THR A 59 20.88 -1.59 -10.80
N PHE A 60 20.03 -2.32 -11.52
CA PHE A 60 19.41 -3.58 -11.07
C PHE A 60 19.79 -4.77 -11.97
N PRO A 61 21.07 -5.11 -12.10
CA PRO A 61 21.54 -6.10 -13.07
C PRO A 61 20.92 -7.49 -12.87
N THR A 62 20.63 -7.90 -11.64
CA THR A 62 19.99 -9.20 -11.34
C THR A 62 18.59 -9.35 -11.94
N LEU A 63 17.92 -8.26 -12.31
CA LEU A 63 16.59 -8.28 -12.94
C LEU A 63 16.66 -8.28 -14.48
N PHE A 64 17.81 -7.92 -15.09
CA PHE A 64 17.90 -7.66 -16.52
C PHE A 64 19.08 -8.36 -17.23
N ALA A 65 20.22 -8.53 -16.57
CA ALA A 65 21.41 -9.08 -17.20
C ALA A 65 21.44 -10.63 -17.21
N ASP A 66 22.10 -11.19 -18.22
CA ASP A 66 22.29 -12.64 -18.37
C ASP A 66 23.59 -13.13 -17.71
N ASP A 67 24.56 -12.24 -17.50
CA ASP A 67 25.92 -12.52 -17.02
C ASP A 67 26.07 -12.41 -15.50
N VAL A 68 24.95 -12.47 -14.76
CA VAL A 68 24.93 -12.48 -13.30
C VAL A 68 24.84 -13.89 -12.74
N ALA A 69 25.24 -14.07 -11.47
CA ALA A 69 25.29 -15.38 -10.82
C ALA A 69 23.95 -16.13 -10.78
N ASP A 70 22.84 -15.39 -10.70
CA ASP A 70 21.47 -15.93 -10.69
C ASP A 70 20.57 -15.02 -11.56
N PRO A 71 20.57 -15.25 -12.88
CA PRO A 71 19.83 -14.41 -13.80
C PRO A 71 18.32 -14.63 -13.68
N ALA A 72 17.56 -13.57 -13.83
CA ALA A 72 16.10 -13.62 -13.87
C ALA A 72 15.60 -14.54 -14.98
N THR A 73 14.52 -15.28 -14.72
CA THR A 73 13.84 -16.05 -15.76
C THR A 73 13.33 -15.14 -16.88
N PRO A 74 13.12 -15.64 -18.11
CA PRO A 74 12.53 -14.83 -19.18
C PRO A 74 11.19 -14.17 -18.80
N ALA A 75 10.36 -14.88 -18.02
CA ALA A 75 9.08 -14.35 -17.54
C ALA A 75 9.28 -13.23 -16.50
N ASP A 76 10.22 -13.40 -15.57
CA ASP A 76 10.53 -12.38 -14.57
C ASP A 76 11.19 -11.16 -15.21
N ARG A 77 12.03 -11.34 -16.20
CA ARG A 77 12.62 -10.25 -16.97
C ARG A 77 11.54 -9.45 -17.73
N THR A 78 10.60 -10.12 -18.38
CA THR A 78 9.46 -9.48 -19.04
C THR A 78 8.65 -8.65 -18.05
N ARG A 79 8.41 -9.20 -16.84
CA ARG A 79 7.73 -8.47 -15.77
C ARG A 79 8.56 -7.26 -15.30
N SER A 80 9.87 -7.42 -15.14
CA SER A 80 10.78 -6.33 -14.75
C SER A 80 10.75 -5.17 -15.75
N GLU A 81 10.75 -5.47 -17.07
CA GLU A 81 10.63 -4.45 -18.12
C GLU A 81 9.28 -3.73 -18.06
N ALA A 82 8.17 -4.44 -17.81
CA ALA A 82 6.86 -3.82 -17.67
C ALA A 82 6.78 -2.93 -16.42
N ILE A 83 7.34 -3.38 -15.28
CA ILE A 83 7.42 -2.59 -14.04
C ILE A 83 8.29 -1.35 -14.25
N LEU A 84 9.46 -1.48 -14.90
CA LEU A 84 10.34 -0.37 -15.24
C LEU A 84 9.57 0.68 -16.05
N ALA A 85 8.92 0.26 -17.15
CA ALA A 85 8.18 1.17 -18.03
C ALA A 85 7.05 1.92 -17.29
N CYS A 86 6.24 1.22 -16.46
CA CYS A 86 5.20 1.87 -15.67
C CYS A 86 5.79 2.81 -14.60
N SER A 87 6.87 2.40 -13.93
CA SER A 87 7.51 3.20 -12.88
C SER A 87 8.09 4.50 -13.42
N VAL A 88 8.72 4.48 -14.61
CA VAL A 88 9.21 5.68 -15.29
C VAL A 88 8.04 6.59 -15.67
N GLN A 89 6.92 6.05 -16.17
CA GLN A 89 5.74 6.86 -16.47
C GLN A 89 5.17 7.55 -15.23
N VAL A 90 5.15 6.88 -14.06
CA VAL A 90 4.76 7.51 -12.79
C VAL A 90 5.74 8.60 -12.40
N ALA A 91 7.05 8.34 -12.52
CA ALA A 91 8.09 9.30 -12.17
C ALA A 91 8.03 10.58 -13.03
N ASP A 92 7.61 10.47 -14.29
CA ASP A 92 7.52 11.57 -15.26
C ASP A 92 6.29 12.49 -15.05
N ARG A 93 5.38 12.18 -14.13
CA ARG A 93 4.11 12.94 -13.92
C ARG A 93 4.27 14.24 -13.13
N GLY A 94 5.47 14.65 -12.76
CA GLY A 94 5.72 15.80 -11.88
C GLY A 94 5.36 15.50 -10.41
N ASP A 95 5.92 16.27 -9.50
CA ASP A 95 5.99 15.92 -8.07
C ASP A 95 4.62 15.70 -7.41
N GLU A 96 3.66 16.58 -7.65
CA GLU A 96 2.34 16.52 -7.01
C GLU A 96 1.56 15.30 -7.47
N ILE A 97 1.42 15.12 -8.79
CA ILE A 97 0.69 13.97 -9.38
C ILE A 97 1.42 12.66 -9.06
N ARG A 98 2.75 12.65 -9.15
CA ARG A 98 3.58 11.50 -8.79
C ARG A 98 3.32 11.05 -7.34
N ASN A 99 3.23 12.01 -6.40
CA ASN A 99 2.94 11.69 -5.00
C ASN A 99 1.56 11.05 -4.82
N GLN A 100 0.54 11.58 -5.50
CA GLN A 100 -0.81 11.04 -5.46
C GLN A 100 -0.90 9.65 -6.12
N LEU A 101 -0.27 9.48 -7.30
CA LEU A 101 -0.22 8.18 -7.98
C LEU A 101 0.45 7.10 -7.12
N ARG A 102 1.55 7.44 -6.43
CA ARG A 102 2.25 6.51 -5.53
C ARG A 102 1.35 6.04 -4.39
N GLY A 103 0.58 6.93 -3.77
CA GLY A 103 -0.43 6.57 -2.76
C GLY A 103 -1.48 5.63 -3.34
N ALA A 104 -2.11 6.03 -4.44
CA ALA A 104 -3.14 5.24 -5.11
C ALA A 104 -2.65 3.85 -5.57
N ILE A 105 -1.39 3.71 -5.97
CA ILE A 105 -0.78 2.42 -6.33
C ILE A 105 -0.70 1.50 -5.11
N VAL A 106 -0.28 2.00 -3.93
CA VAL A 106 -0.21 1.16 -2.72
C VAL A 106 -1.60 0.71 -2.29
N GLU A 107 -2.60 1.59 -2.32
CA GLU A 107 -4.00 1.25 -2.03
C GLU A 107 -4.53 0.17 -3.00
N ALA A 108 -4.32 0.36 -4.31
CA ALA A 108 -4.76 -0.59 -5.33
C ALA A 108 -4.05 -1.95 -5.22
N LEU A 109 -2.76 -1.96 -4.87
CA LEU A 109 -1.98 -3.16 -4.60
C LEU A 109 -2.51 -3.89 -3.36
N THR A 110 -2.75 -3.17 -2.27
CA THR A 110 -3.31 -3.71 -1.03
C THR A 110 -4.69 -4.33 -1.27
N GLU A 111 -5.60 -3.60 -1.90
CA GLU A 111 -6.92 -4.11 -2.29
C GLU A 111 -6.82 -5.41 -3.09
N ARG A 112 -5.94 -5.43 -4.11
CA ARG A 112 -5.76 -6.58 -4.99
C ARG A 112 -5.24 -7.82 -4.26
N LEU A 113 -4.28 -7.66 -3.36
CA LEU A 113 -3.73 -8.75 -2.56
C LEU A 113 -4.77 -9.28 -1.57
N LEU A 114 -5.49 -8.39 -0.89
CA LEU A 114 -6.59 -8.77 0.00
C LEU A 114 -7.72 -9.48 -0.76
N ALA A 115 -8.09 -8.99 -1.94
CA ALA A 115 -9.11 -9.63 -2.78
C ALA A 115 -8.74 -11.06 -3.19
N ARG A 116 -7.47 -11.38 -3.38
CA ARG A 116 -7.00 -12.77 -3.61
C ARG A 116 -7.25 -13.67 -2.41
N ARG A 117 -7.14 -13.11 -1.20
CA ARG A 117 -7.34 -13.85 0.04
C ARG A 117 -8.81 -14.07 0.37
N VAL A 118 -9.63 -13.02 0.21
CA VAL A 118 -10.97 -12.98 0.80
C VAL A 118 -12.11 -12.86 -0.21
N GLY A 119 -11.81 -12.62 -1.48
CA GLY A 119 -12.79 -12.24 -2.51
C GLY A 119 -12.96 -10.72 -2.61
N ALA A 120 -13.20 -10.25 -3.83
CA ALA A 120 -13.29 -8.82 -4.10
C ALA A 120 -14.54 -8.17 -3.44
N GLU A 121 -15.59 -8.96 -3.21
CA GLU A 121 -16.84 -8.52 -2.59
C GLU A 121 -16.68 -8.15 -1.11
N ALA A 122 -15.66 -8.67 -0.43
CA ALA A 122 -15.37 -8.37 0.97
C ALA A 122 -14.41 -7.18 1.15
N VAL A 123 -13.78 -6.68 0.08
CA VAL A 123 -12.81 -5.58 0.14
C VAL A 123 -13.47 -4.29 -0.27
N ARG A 124 -13.22 -3.22 0.50
CA ARG A 124 -13.75 -1.87 0.22
C ARG A 124 -12.65 -0.83 0.36
N ARG A 125 -12.82 0.31 -0.30
CA ARG A 125 -11.95 1.49 -0.17
C ARG A 125 -12.66 2.63 0.52
N GLU A 126 -11.90 3.57 1.06
CA GLU A 126 -12.36 4.84 1.61
C GLU A 126 -13.50 4.65 2.63
N ARG A 127 -13.30 3.73 3.58
CA ARG A 127 -14.33 3.42 4.57
C ARG A 127 -14.05 4.11 5.90
N ARG A 128 -15.13 4.57 6.52
CA ARG A 128 -15.16 5.05 7.90
C ARG A 128 -15.73 3.98 8.81
N ILE A 129 -15.20 3.89 10.01
CA ILE A 129 -15.73 2.98 11.05
C ILE A 129 -16.45 3.83 12.09
N LEU A 130 -17.68 3.43 12.41
CA LEU A 130 -18.52 4.04 13.43
C LEU A 130 -18.68 3.07 14.60
N PHE A 131 -18.39 3.55 15.80
CA PHE A 131 -18.62 2.87 17.07
C PHE A 131 -19.70 3.62 17.83
N ASP A 132 -20.85 2.97 18.16
CA ASP A 132 -22.03 3.60 18.76
C ASP A 132 -22.44 4.94 18.12
N GLY A 133 -22.25 5.08 16.80
CA GLY A 133 -22.52 6.29 16.04
C GLY A 133 -21.41 7.34 16.09
N VAL A 134 -20.32 7.10 16.81
CA VAL A 134 -19.13 7.96 16.87
C VAL A 134 -18.06 7.44 15.91
N ARG A 135 -17.37 8.36 15.24
CA ARG A 135 -16.22 8.02 14.40
C ARG A 135 -14.95 7.98 15.23
N ALA A 136 -14.20 6.90 15.10
CA ALA A 136 -12.88 6.77 15.72
C ALA A 136 -11.73 7.36 14.87
N GLU A 137 -11.98 7.62 13.59
CA GLU A 137 -10.95 8.10 12.67
C GLU A 137 -11.14 9.58 12.27
N ILE A 138 -10.02 10.24 11.98
CA ILE A 138 -9.98 11.59 11.39
C ILE A 138 -10.17 11.48 9.86
N HIS A 139 -9.54 10.48 9.26
CA HIS A 139 -9.61 10.18 7.84
C HIS A 139 -10.20 8.79 7.60
N PRO A 140 -10.83 8.52 6.45
CA PRO A 140 -11.27 7.16 6.11
C PRO A 140 -10.05 6.23 5.99
N TYR A 141 -10.26 4.96 6.30
CA TYR A 141 -9.27 3.90 6.04
C TYR A 141 -9.17 3.65 4.53
N ASP A 142 -7.94 3.52 4.04
CA ASP A 142 -7.69 3.38 2.60
C ASP A 142 -8.29 2.09 2.04
N VAL A 143 -8.14 0.98 2.77
CA VAL A 143 -8.71 -0.33 2.41
C VAL A 143 -9.26 -1.02 3.65
N THR A 144 -10.44 -1.62 3.55
CA THR A 144 -11.02 -2.47 4.59
C THR A 144 -11.40 -3.84 4.06
N VAL A 145 -11.41 -4.84 4.94
CA VAL A 145 -12.04 -6.13 4.72
C VAL A 145 -13.24 -6.22 5.66
N GLU A 146 -14.44 -6.37 5.08
CA GLU A 146 -15.70 -6.38 5.82
C GLU A 146 -16.35 -7.76 5.71
N ARG A 147 -16.41 -8.50 6.81
CA ARG A 147 -17.02 -9.82 6.90
C ARG A 147 -17.86 -9.95 8.15
N ASP A 148 -18.83 -10.86 8.13
CA ASP A 148 -19.64 -11.16 9.32
C ASP A 148 -18.74 -11.58 10.50
N GLY A 149 -18.79 -10.78 11.57
CA GLY A 149 -18.10 -11.04 12.83
C GLY A 149 -16.58 -10.74 12.85
N THR A 150 -15.97 -10.30 11.72
CA THR A 150 -14.56 -9.89 11.68
C THR A 150 -14.33 -8.79 10.68
N ALA A 151 -13.52 -7.81 11.04
CA ALA A 151 -13.13 -6.72 10.14
C ALA A 151 -11.63 -6.47 10.19
N GLU A 152 -11.12 -5.91 9.10
CA GLU A 152 -9.73 -5.46 9.01
C GLU A 152 -9.70 -4.06 8.40
N ALA A 153 -8.87 -3.17 8.94
CA ALA A 153 -8.68 -1.82 8.41
C ALA A 153 -7.19 -1.55 8.15
N TYR A 154 -6.92 -1.02 6.98
CA TYR A 154 -5.57 -0.75 6.48
C TYR A 154 -5.41 0.71 6.11
N ASP A 155 -4.33 1.30 6.60
CA ASP A 155 -3.83 2.58 6.17
C ASP A 155 -2.59 2.37 5.29
N CYS A 156 -2.59 2.93 4.08
CA CYS A 156 -1.59 2.67 3.04
C CYS A 156 -0.64 3.85 2.87
N LYS A 157 0.66 3.61 2.92
CA LYS A 157 1.68 4.65 2.79
C LYS A 157 2.73 4.27 1.75
N TRP A 158 3.10 5.22 0.89
CA TRP A 158 4.17 5.00 -0.10
C TRP A 158 5.55 4.79 0.54
N GLY A 159 5.83 5.37 1.70
CA GLY A 159 7.12 5.25 2.35
C GLY A 159 7.05 5.42 3.85
N ALA A 160 8.11 5.02 4.55
CA ALA A 160 8.18 5.04 6.01
C ALA A 160 7.95 6.44 6.61
N ARG A 161 8.18 7.54 5.87
CA ARG A 161 7.86 8.90 6.32
C ARG A 161 6.37 9.12 6.57
N GLY A 162 5.50 8.34 5.93
CA GLY A 162 4.06 8.37 6.18
C GLY A 162 3.64 7.79 7.53
N ILE A 163 4.51 7.06 8.22
CA ILE A 163 4.28 6.60 9.59
C ILE A 163 4.44 7.80 10.53
N ASN A 164 3.36 8.24 11.13
CA ASN A 164 3.32 9.37 12.06
C ASN A 164 2.34 9.11 13.21
N ALA A 165 2.35 9.97 14.21
CA ALA A 165 1.53 9.80 15.41
C ALA A 165 0.03 9.82 15.10
N ASP A 166 -0.44 10.65 14.16
CA ASP A 166 -1.87 10.78 13.86
C ASP A 166 -2.43 9.46 13.29
N VAL A 167 -1.68 8.85 12.35
CA VAL A 167 -2.05 7.56 11.76
C VAL A 167 -2.04 6.44 12.80
N LEU A 168 -1.02 6.40 13.67
CA LEU A 168 -0.92 5.38 14.71
C LEU A 168 -2.03 5.53 15.76
N ASN A 169 -2.31 6.75 16.21
CA ASN A 169 -3.40 7.02 17.13
C ASN A 169 -4.76 6.63 16.52
N GLN A 170 -5.01 6.97 15.25
CA GLN A 170 -6.24 6.59 14.56
C GLN A 170 -6.45 5.06 14.54
N LEU A 171 -5.39 4.29 14.26
CA LEU A 171 -5.45 2.84 14.24
C LEU A 171 -5.64 2.26 15.65
N ASP A 172 -4.96 2.80 16.65
CA ASP A 172 -5.08 2.37 18.04
C ASP A 172 -6.46 2.71 18.62
N ASP A 173 -6.99 3.90 18.35
CA ASP A 173 -8.33 4.32 18.75
C ASP A 173 -9.40 3.38 18.17
N ALA A 174 -9.30 3.05 16.89
CA ALA A 174 -10.24 2.11 16.25
C ALA A 174 -10.20 0.72 16.91
N ARG A 175 -8.99 0.20 17.16
CA ARG A 175 -8.79 -1.10 17.81
C ARG A 175 -9.34 -1.10 19.23
N THR A 176 -9.14 -0.02 19.98
CA THR A 176 -9.60 0.12 21.35
C THR A 176 -11.13 0.19 21.41
N HIS A 177 -11.75 1.03 20.57
CA HIS A 177 -13.21 1.12 20.50
C HIS A 177 -13.87 -0.20 20.07
N ALA A 178 -13.23 -0.93 19.13
CA ALA A 178 -13.73 -2.25 18.74
C ALA A 178 -13.70 -3.23 19.93
N ALA A 179 -12.61 -3.22 20.71
CA ALA A 179 -12.50 -4.05 21.89
C ALA A 179 -13.54 -3.69 22.98
N ASP A 180 -13.82 -2.40 23.17
CA ASP A 180 -14.84 -1.91 24.11
C ASP A 180 -16.26 -2.33 23.71
N GLU A 181 -16.53 -2.51 22.40
CA GLU A 181 -17.82 -3.01 21.87
C GLU A 181 -17.85 -4.55 21.69
N ASP A 182 -16.83 -5.29 22.17
CA ASP A 182 -16.66 -6.75 21.96
C ASP A 182 -16.64 -7.15 20.47
N GLU A 183 -16.14 -6.27 19.62
CA GLU A 183 -16.02 -6.46 18.17
C GLU A 183 -14.59 -6.86 17.77
N ARG A 184 -14.43 -7.61 16.67
CA ARG A 184 -13.15 -8.07 16.18
C ARG A 184 -12.66 -7.20 15.03
N LEU A 185 -11.76 -6.28 15.32
CA LEU A 185 -11.09 -5.43 14.35
C LEU A 185 -9.58 -5.65 14.39
N THR A 186 -9.00 -6.01 13.25
CA THR A 186 -7.55 -5.99 13.03
C THR A 186 -7.17 -4.72 12.29
N VAL A 187 -6.14 -4.02 12.77
CA VAL A 187 -5.64 -2.79 12.13
C VAL A 187 -4.20 -2.97 11.70
N ALA A 188 -3.83 -2.42 10.54
CA ALA A 188 -2.46 -2.49 10.06
C ALA A 188 -2.07 -1.30 9.17
N LEU A 189 -0.77 -1.01 9.17
CA LEU A 189 -0.10 -0.14 8.20
C LEU A 189 0.44 -1.00 7.06
N VAL A 190 0.15 -0.60 5.82
CA VAL A 190 0.80 -1.13 4.62
C VAL A 190 1.72 -0.06 4.08
N VAL A 191 3.02 -0.30 4.19
CA VAL A 191 4.05 0.71 3.85
C VAL A 191 4.91 0.18 2.71
N PHE A 192 4.85 0.83 1.56
CA PHE A 192 5.66 0.47 0.40
C PHE A 192 7.10 0.99 0.59
N ASP A 193 7.77 0.45 1.61
CA ASP A 193 9.16 0.72 1.97
C ASP A 193 9.80 -0.52 2.60
N ALA A 194 11.14 -0.50 2.72
CA ALA A 194 11.88 -1.58 3.37
C ALA A 194 11.51 -1.70 4.85
N ARG A 195 11.42 -2.92 5.35
CA ARG A 195 11.09 -3.23 6.75
C ARG A 195 11.96 -2.43 7.73
N LEU A 196 13.27 -2.41 7.49
CA LEU A 196 14.19 -1.66 8.34
C LEU A 196 13.86 -0.16 8.41
N SER A 197 13.49 0.45 7.29
CA SER A 197 13.08 1.87 7.26
C SER A 197 11.82 2.11 8.10
N CYS A 198 10.86 1.19 8.01
CA CYS A 198 9.62 1.24 8.79
C CYS A 198 9.90 1.08 10.29
N ASP A 199 10.71 0.10 10.68
CA ASP A 199 11.07 -0.17 12.08
C ASP A 199 11.80 1.02 12.72
N VAL A 200 12.77 1.62 12.01
CA VAL A 200 13.46 2.84 12.46
C VAL A 200 12.49 4.00 12.62
N ARG A 201 11.51 4.11 11.75
CA ARG A 201 10.51 5.19 11.83
C ARG A 201 9.54 4.97 12.98
N LEU A 202 9.04 3.73 13.17
CA LEU A 202 8.18 3.36 14.31
C LEU A 202 8.87 3.60 15.65
N ALA A 203 10.14 3.22 15.80
CA ALA A 203 10.90 3.43 17.03
C ALA A 203 11.06 4.91 17.44
N ARG A 204 10.79 5.84 16.54
CA ARG A 204 10.82 7.29 16.79
C ARG A 204 9.44 7.87 17.14
N GLN A 205 8.38 7.08 17.07
CA GLN A 205 7.04 7.53 17.41
C GLN A 205 6.82 7.40 18.92
N THR A 206 6.04 8.30 19.47
CA THR A 206 5.58 8.26 20.87
C THR A 206 4.16 7.71 20.98
N ALA A 207 3.48 7.54 19.85
CA ALA A 207 2.15 6.98 19.77
C ALA A 207 2.18 5.45 19.99
N PRO A 208 1.08 4.84 20.46
CA PRO A 208 0.97 3.39 20.59
C PRO A 208 1.25 2.66 19.29
N THR A 209 1.98 1.56 19.37
CA THR A 209 2.28 0.67 18.22
C THR A 209 1.85 -0.77 18.47
N ASP A 210 1.55 -1.12 19.72
CA ASP A 210 1.16 -2.46 20.13
C ASP A 210 -0.20 -2.85 19.52
N GLY A 211 -0.26 -4.02 18.90
CA GLY A 211 -1.48 -4.50 18.24
C GLY A 211 -1.75 -3.91 16.85
N ILE A 212 -0.90 -3.00 16.36
CA ILE A 212 -0.95 -2.48 14.99
C ILE A 212 -0.04 -3.34 14.12
N GLY A 213 -0.61 -3.98 13.10
CA GLY A 213 0.16 -4.74 12.11
C GLY A 213 1.02 -3.83 11.23
N LEU A 214 2.20 -4.34 10.81
CA LEU A 214 3.05 -3.65 9.82
C LEU A 214 3.34 -4.59 8.66
N VAL A 215 2.95 -4.16 7.46
CA VAL A 215 3.25 -4.82 6.20
C VAL A 215 4.20 -3.93 5.40
N SER A 216 5.41 -4.44 5.12
CA SER A 216 6.45 -3.78 4.32
C SER A 216 6.57 -4.41 2.94
N ILE A 217 7.44 -3.88 2.08
CA ILE A 217 7.72 -4.47 0.74
C ILE A 217 8.01 -5.97 0.83
N GLU A 218 8.78 -6.39 1.84
CA GLU A 218 9.21 -7.78 2.02
C GLU A 218 8.06 -8.70 2.43
N SER A 219 7.02 -8.17 3.07
CA SER A 219 5.91 -8.95 3.62
C SER A 219 4.56 -8.71 2.90
N LEU A 220 4.54 -7.99 1.78
CA LEU A 220 3.31 -7.70 1.03
C LEU A 220 2.50 -8.95 0.67
N ASP A 221 3.19 -10.05 0.35
CA ASP A 221 2.54 -11.31 -0.04
C ASP A 221 1.69 -11.91 1.09
N SER A 222 2.00 -11.59 2.35
CA SER A 222 1.20 -12.01 3.50
C SER A 222 -0.24 -11.48 3.48
N LEU A 223 -0.52 -10.42 2.73
CA LEU A 223 -1.88 -9.91 2.53
C LEU A 223 -2.75 -10.86 1.68
N ALA A 224 -2.12 -11.65 0.81
CA ALA A 224 -2.80 -12.63 -0.03
C ALA A 224 -2.90 -14.03 0.62
N ASP A 225 -2.16 -14.29 1.71
CA ASP A 225 -2.13 -15.58 2.35
C ASP A 225 -3.42 -15.83 3.15
N ARG A 226 -4.01 -17.01 2.98
CA ARG A 226 -5.13 -17.47 3.81
C ARG A 226 -4.61 -17.76 5.22
N ARG A 227 -5.11 -17.02 6.19
CA ARG A 227 -4.86 -17.27 7.61
C ARG A 227 -5.75 -18.37 8.15
#